data_cdc435650fb35a1724d2e35301a0256a
#
_entry.id   cdc435650fb35a1724d2e35301a0256a
#
_cell.length_a   1.000
_cell.length_b   1.000
_cell.length_c   1.000
_cell.angle_alpha   90.00
_cell.angle_beta   90.00
_cell.angle_gamma   90.00
#
_symmetry.space_group_name_H-M   'P 1'
#
loop_
_entity.id
_entity.type
_entity.pdbx_description
1 polymer ?
#
loop_
_entity_poly.entity_id
_entity_poly.type
_entity_poly.pdbx_seq_one_letter_code
_entity_poly.pdbx_strand_id
1 'polypeptide(L)'
;MPVGRIRTIKTQNSGFVFWEKQKNKMNKLNLDKLELREIAMPLRAPFETSFGISTNRRILIIRVFDRDGAIGYGECTAAGSPFFNHETIETAWTIIKNFVAPMLTKSGVSQASGVSDALAPIRGNRMAIGGVETAIWDLEATKANSPLWKHLGGMREEINSGVSIGLQKSPEVLLEKVTHEVESGYQRIKLKIKPGKDIELVKIIREKFPDILLSVDANSAYRLDRDLKLFEELDDYDLLMIEQPLAAGDLVDHAKLQRRLKTAVCLDESITCLEDAKHALELESCRIINIKLGRVGGHSSAKAIQSYAAARDIPVWCGGMLESGIGRSHNIAMSTLPGFVLPGDVSASARYWLEDIIEPEVTVSPKGTITAPSDSGIGFEVKEDLIEKLVVKSESVSLSGIAEVAV
;
A
#
# COMPACT_ATOMS: atom_id res chain seq x y z
N MET A 1 61.58 32.45 -17.82
CA MET A 1 60.88 31.92 -19.01
C MET A 1 59.47 31.67 -18.62
N PRO A 2 58.47 32.06 -19.43
CA PRO A 2 57.15 32.44 -18.95
C PRO A 2 56.18 31.26 -18.79
N VAL A 3 55.38 31.36 -17.73
CA VAL A 3 54.26 30.49 -17.38
C VAL A 3 53.13 30.65 -18.40
N GLY A 4 52.75 29.56 -19.05
CA GLY A 4 51.65 29.50 -20.01
C GLY A 4 50.29 29.68 -19.32
N ARG A 5 49.52 30.66 -19.79
CA ARG A 5 48.11 30.87 -19.40
C ARG A 5 47.20 29.75 -19.94
N ILE A 6 46.57 29.02 -19.04
CA ILE A 6 45.47 28.10 -19.39
C ILE A 6 44.23 28.98 -19.67
N ARG A 7 43.77 28.95 -20.92
CA ARG A 7 42.50 29.53 -21.33
C ARG A 7 41.34 28.65 -20.82
N THR A 8 40.55 29.18 -19.91
CA THR A 8 39.32 28.57 -19.46
C THR A 8 38.29 28.62 -20.60
N ILE A 9 37.93 27.48 -21.15
CA ILE A 9 36.83 27.36 -22.13
C ILE A 9 35.52 27.44 -21.34
N LYS A 10 34.81 28.54 -21.48
CA LYS A 10 33.41 28.63 -21.05
C LYS A 10 32.58 27.85 -22.08
N THR A 11 32.22 26.59 -21.77
CA THR A 11 31.28 25.82 -22.54
C THR A 11 29.85 25.98 -21.95
N GLN A 12 29.03 26.62 -22.72
CA GLN A 12 27.59 26.43 -22.93
C GLN A 12 26.80 25.63 -21.88
N ASN A 13 26.41 26.27 -20.78
CA ASN A 13 25.43 25.73 -19.81
C ASN A 13 24.00 26.32 -20.01
N SER A 14 23.78 27.15 -21.04
CA SER A 14 22.49 27.83 -21.24
C SER A 14 21.40 26.92 -21.85
N GLY A 15 21.78 25.96 -22.70
CA GLY A 15 20.83 25.03 -23.31
C GLY A 15 20.27 23.97 -22.34
N PHE A 16 21.12 23.46 -21.46
CA PHE A 16 20.74 22.44 -20.47
C PHE A 16 19.80 23.01 -19.41
N VAL A 17 20.10 24.20 -18.89
CA VAL A 17 19.25 24.92 -17.92
C VAL A 17 17.90 25.35 -18.54
N PHE A 18 17.88 25.69 -19.83
CA PHE A 18 16.64 26.04 -20.54
C PHE A 18 15.77 24.82 -20.79
N TRP A 19 16.38 23.68 -21.11
CA TRP A 19 15.70 22.38 -21.30
C TRP A 19 15.11 21.85 -20.00
N GLU A 20 15.86 21.90 -18.89
CA GLU A 20 15.36 21.55 -17.56
C GLU A 20 14.21 22.47 -17.10
N LYS A 21 14.33 23.79 -17.35
CA LYS A 21 13.25 24.73 -17.05
C LYS A 21 11.99 24.53 -17.91
N GLN A 22 12.13 24.15 -19.18
CA GLN A 22 10.99 23.79 -20.02
C GLN A 22 10.39 22.43 -19.61
N LYS A 23 11.19 21.43 -19.29
CA LYS A 23 10.73 20.13 -18.80
C LYS A 23 9.98 20.25 -17.48
N ASN A 24 10.50 21.07 -16.54
CA ASN A 24 9.82 21.40 -15.28
C ASN A 24 8.53 22.21 -15.47
N LYS A 25 8.41 22.98 -16.55
CA LYS A 25 7.20 23.74 -16.85
C LYS A 25 6.12 22.89 -17.50
N MET A 26 6.50 21.84 -18.26
CA MET A 26 5.58 20.91 -18.93
C MET A 26 4.99 19.88 -17.97
N ASN A 27 5.66 19.54 -16.88
CA ASN A 27 5.22 18.52 -15.91
C ASN A 27 4.45 19.10 -14.70
N LYS A 28 4.19 20.41 -14.70
CA LYS A 28 3.43 21.03 -13.61
C LYS A 28 1.97 20.58 -13.67
N LEU A 29 1.46 20.08 -12.53
CA LEU A 29 0.05 19.72 -12.39
C LEU A 29 -0.82 20.98 -12.40
N ASN A 30 -1.95 20.89 -13.08
CA ASN A 30 -2.98 21.91 -13.14
C ASN A 30 -4.35 21.22 -13.01
N LEU A 31 -4.66 20.83 -11.78
CA LEU A 31 -5.80 20.00 -11.47
C LEU A 31 -7.11 20.69 -11.86
N ASP A 32 -8.01 19.97 -12.53
CA ASP A 32 -9.30 20.44 -13.00
C ASP A 32 -10.46 19.93 -12.16
N LYS A 33 -10.55 18.61 -12.02
CA LYS A 33 -11.60 17.92 -11.27
C LYS A 33 -11.10 16.59 -10.74
N LEU A 34 -11.82 16.04 -9.77
CA LEU A 34 -11.74 14.65 -9.39
C LEU A 34 -13.10 13.97 -9.55
N GLU A 35 -13.09 12.69 -9.87
CA GLU A 35 -14.27 11.87 -9.91
C GLU A 35 -14.15 10.73 -8.89
N LEU A 36 -15.20 10.56 -8.12
CA LEU A 36 -15.38 9.47 -7.16
C LEU A 36 -16.31 8.44 -7.78
N ARG A 37 -15.86 7.19 -7.86
CA ARG A 37 -16.63 6.06 -8.40
C ARG A 37 -16.56 4.91 -7.43
N GLU A 38 -17.66 4.65 -6.76
CA GLU A 38 -17.80 3.45 -5.96
C GLU A 38 -18.25 2.30 -6.86
N ILE A 39 -17.46 1.23 -6.86
CA ILE A 39 -17.75 0.00 -7.60
C ILE A 39 -17.97 -1.16 -6.63
N ALA A 40 -18.74 -2.17 -7.05
CA ALA A 40 -18.96 -3.41 -6.31
C ALA A 40 -18.36 -4.59 -7.07
N MET A 41 -17.25 -5.15 -6.55
CA MET A 41 -16.57 -6.30 -7.16
C MET A 41 -16.77 -7.56 -6.32
N PRO A 42 -17.39 -8.62 -6.86
CA PRO A 42 -17.51 -9.89 -6.16
C PRO A 42 -16.16 -10.59 -6.03
N LEU A 43 -15.85 -11.09 -4.84
CA LEU A 43 -14.66 -11.94 -4.65
C LEU A 43 -14.91 -13.34 -5.24
N ARG A 44 -13.88 -13.91 -5.85
CA ARG A 44 -13.90 -15.30 -6.38
C ARG A 44 -14.24 -16.33 -5.29
N ALA A 45 -13.79 -16.08 -4.05
CA ALA A 45 -14.08 -16.89 -2.88
C ALA A 45 -14.18 -16.00 -1.63
N PRO A 46 -14.96 -16.40 -0.61
CA PRO A 46 -15.03 -15.67 0.65
C PRO A 46 -13.63 -15.54 1.28
N PHE A 47 -13.33 -14.36 1.83
CA PHE A 47 -12.09 -14.08 2.56
C PHE A 47 -12.42 -13.80 4.03
N GLU A 48 -12.02 -14.71 4.93
CA GLU A 48 -12.28 -14.64 6.37
C GLU A 48 -11.04 -14.14 7.14
N THR A 49 -11.26 -13.16 8.01
CA THR A 49 -10.28 -12.59 8.94
C THR A 49 -10.75 -12.76 10.37
N SER A 50 -10.00 -12.24 11.36
CA SER A 50 -10.41 -12.26 12.77
C SER A 50 -11.67 -11.42 13.05
N PHE A 51 -11.99 -10.44 12.19
CA PHE A 51 -13.10 -9.47 12.38
C PHE A 51 -14.28 -9.67 11.41
N GLY A 52 -14.22 -10.62 10.45
CA GLY A 52 -15.37 -10.90 9.57
C GLY A 52 -15.06 -11.61 8.28
N ILE A 53 -16.10 -11.84 7.48
CA ILE A 53 -16.04 -12.51 6.18
C ILE A 53 -16.46 -11.52 5.09
N SER A 54 -15.62 -11.38 4.06
CA SER A 54 -15.90 -10.60 2.86
C SER A 54 -16.22 -11.52 1.69
N THR A 55 -17.34 -11.29 1.02
CA THR A 55 -17.75 -11.99 -0.22
C THR A 55 -17.85 -11.06 -1.41
N ASN A 56 -17.97 -9.76 -1.14
CA ASN A 56 -18.03 -8.69 -2.11
C ASN A 56 -17.22 -7.51 -1.59
N ARG A 57 -16.44 -6.91 -2.45
CA ARG A 57 -15.63 -5.74 -2.11
C ARG A 57 -16.23 -4.50 -2.75
N ARG A 58 -16.69 -3.55 -1.93
CA ARG A 58 -16.96 -2.19 -2.36
C ARG A 58 -15.62 -1.46 -2.43
N ILE A 59 -15.35 -0.78 -3.51
CA ILE A 59 -14.08 -0.10 -3.80
C ILE A 59 -14.40 1.32 -4.24
N LEU A 60 -13.69 2.30 -3.71
CA LEU A 60 -13.81 3.69 -4.15
C LEU A 60 -12.63 4.02 -5.07
N ILE A 61 -12.89 4.03 -6.38
CA ILE A 61 -11.96 4.48 -7.41
C ILE A 61 -11.98 5.99 -7.48
N ILE A 62 -10.81 6.59 -7.58
CA ILE A 62 -10.62 8.04 -7.69
C ILE A 62 -9.89 8.33 -8.99
N ARG A 63 -10.46 9.19 -9.82
CA ARG A 63 -9.85 9.72 -11.03
C ARG A 63 -9.57 11.21 -10.82
N VAL A 64 -8.33 11.63 -11.03
CA VAL A 64 -7.94 13.04 -10.98
C VAL A 64 -7.60 13.49 -12.40
N PHE A 65 -8.22 14.58 -12.83
CA PHE A 65 -8.06 15.13 -14.17
C PHE A 65 -7.21 16.40 -14.11
N ASP A 66 -6.24 16.48 -15.02
CA ASP A 66 -5.53 17.72 -15.31
C ASP A 66 -6.25 18.48 -16.43
N ARG A 67 -6.06 19.81 -16.51
CA ARG A 67 -6.68 20.66 -17.54
C ARG A 67 -6.26 20.32 -18.97
N ASP A 68 -5.14 19.63 -19.18
CA ASP A 68 -4.70 19.15 -20.48
C ASP A 68 -5.33 17.81 -20.90
N GLY A 69 -6.20 17.26 -20.06
CA GLY A 69 -6.93 16.02 -20.31
C GLY A 69 -6.24 14.76 -19.79
N ALA A 70 -5.04 14.85 -19.20
CA ALA A 70 -4.39 13.72 -18.55
C ALA A 70 -5.20 13.26 -17.33
N ILE A 71 -5.19 11.95 -17.08
CA ILE A 71 -5.93 11.32 -15.98
C ILE A 71 -4.96 10.51 -15.14
N GLY A 72 -5.09 10.62 -13.81
CA GLY A 72 -4.45 9.72 -12.86
C GLY A 72 -5.49 8.95 -12.06
N TYR A 73 -5.18 7.69 -11.77
CA TYR A 73 -6.05 6.75 -11.07
C TYR A 73 -5.52 6.43 -9.68
N GLY A 74 -6.41 6.35 -8.72
CA GLY A 74 -6.13 5.91 -7.36
C GLY A 74 -7.27 5.10 -6.78
N GLU A 75 -7.00 4.43 -5.67
CA GLU A 75 -7.99 3.63 -4.96
C GLU A 75 -7.98 3.96 -3.48
N CYS A 76 -9.14 4.33 -2.94
CA CYS A 76 -9.34 4.40 -1.50
C CYS A 76 -9.72 3.02 -0.97
N THR A 77 -8.88 2.46 -0.12
CA THR A 77 -9.02 1.08 0.39
C THR A 77 -9.93 0.96 1.61
N ALA A 78 -10.65 2.02 2.00
CA ALA A 78 -11.65 1.97 3.05
C ALA A 78 -12.70 0.88 2.76
N ALA A 79 -13.17 0.22 3.81
CA ALA A 79 -14.18 -0.82 3.69
C ALA A 79 -15.60 -0.24 3.79
N GLY A 80 -16.62 -1.07 3.53
CA GLY A 80 -18.02 -0.71 3.78
C GLY A 80 -18.39 -0.71 5.28
N SER A 81 -17.48 -1.13 6.18
CA SER A 81 -17.71 -1.19 7.62
C SER A 81 -16.45 -0.81 8.41
N PRO A 82 -16.57 -0.25 9.62
CA PRO A 82 -15.46 0.27 10.41
C PRO A 82 -14.79 -0.81 11.30
N PHE A 83 -14.62 -2.06 10.79
CA PHE A 83 -14.08 -3.16 11.62
C PHE A 83 -12.57 -3.33 11.51
N PHE A 84 -11.99 -2.98 10.35
CA PHE A 84 -10.52 -2.94 10.21
C PHE A 84 -9.95 -1.60 10.68
N ASN A 85 -10.61 -0.50 10.30
CA ASN A 85 -10.24 0.87 10.58
C ASN A 85 -11.52 1.68 10.83
N HIS A 86 -11.43 2.85 11.42
CA HIS A 86 -12.55 3.77 11.65
C HIS A 86 -13.09 4.41 10.35
N GLU A 87 -12.32 4.39 9.24
CA GLU A 87 -12.76 4.91 7.96
C GLU A 87 -13.65 3.90 7.22
N THR A 88 -14.70 4.39 6.58
CA THR A 88 -15.56 3.66 5.65
C THR A 88 -15.58 4.37 4.31
N ILE A 89 -16.12 3.74 3.27
CA ILE A 89 -16.33 4.38 1.95
C ILE A 89 -17.14 5.65 2.11
N GLU A 90 -18.18 5.64 2.93
CA GLU A 90 -19.06 6.79 3.17
C GLU A 90 -18.31 7.95 3.83
N THR A 91 -17.50 7.65 4.86
CA THR A 91 -16.70 8.70 5.51
C THR A 91 -15.61 9.22 4.58
N ALA A 92 -14.92 8.33 3.84
CA ALA A 92 -13.91 8.72 2.86
C ALA A 92 -14.50 9.60 1.76
N TRP A 93 -15.68 9.24 1.21
CA TRP A 93 -16.40 10.05 0.24
C TRP A 93 -16.67 11.47 0.74
N THR A 94 -17.22 11.57 1.96
CA THR A 94 -17.52 12.85 2.59
C THR A 94 -16.27 13.70 2.81
N ILE A 95 -15.18 13.09 3.30
CA ILE A 95 -13.90 13.78 3.55
C ILE A 95 -13.28 14.25 2.23
N ILE A 96 -13.27 13.42 1.21
CA ILE A 96 -12.70 13.79 -0.10
C ILE A 96 -13.46 14.97 -0.68
N LYS A 97 -14.79 14.89 -0.72
CA LYS A 97 -15.64 15.92 -1.33
C LYS A 97 -15.55 17.26 -0.59
N ASN A 98 -15.72 17.21 0.75
CA ASN A 98 -15.95 18.43 1.53
C ASN A 98 -14.67 19.06 2.09
N PHE A 99 -13.55 18.34 2.13
CA PHE A 99 -12.30 18.84 2.71
C PHE A 99 -11.09 18.66 1.79
N VAL A 100 -10.84 17.45 1.26
CA VAL A 100 -9.66 17.20 0.43
C VAL A 100 -9.72 18.03 -0.86
N ALA A 101 -10.80 17.96 -1.61
CA ALA A 101 -10.95 18.70 -2.87
C ALA A 101 -10.87 20.22 -2.68
N PRO A 102 -11.59 20.86 -1.74
CA PRO A 102 -11.44 22.29 -1.46
C PRO A 102 -10.03 22.70 -1.04
N MET A 103 -9.34 21.89 -0.24
CA MET A 103 -7.97 22.18 0.20
C MET A 103 -6.98 22.08 -0.96
N LEU A 104 -7.10 21.10 -1.84
CA LEU A 104 -6.28 20.98 -3.04
C LEU A 104 -6.50 22.19 -3.97
N THR A 105 -7.74 22.61 -4.17
CA THR A 105 -8.07 23.81 -4.94
C THR A 105 -7.41 25.05 -4.35
N LYS A 106 -7.53 25.26 -3.04
CA LYS A 106 -6.97 26.41 -2.33
C LYS A 106 -5.44 26.44 -2.34
N SER A 107 -4.80 25.27 -2.19
CA SER A 107 -3.33 25.17 -2.13
C SER A 107 -2.65 25.33 -3.48
N GLY A 108 -3.35 25.08 -4.59
CA GLY A 108 -2.79 25.10 -5.94
C GLY A 108 -1.63 24.11 -6.11
N VAL A 109 -1.80 22.90 -5.58
CA VAL A 109 -0.80 21.82 -5.68
C VAL A 109 -0.39 21.64 -7.14
N SER A 110 0.92 21.69 -7.39
CA SER A 110 1.50 21.59 -8.72
C SER A 110 2.45 20.40 -8.90
N GLN A 111 2.67 19.63 -7.85
CA GLN A 111 3.48 18.41 -7.81
C GLN A 111 2.88 17.44 -6.79
N ALA A 112 2.96 16.14 -7.06
CA ALA A 112 2.39 15.10 -6.19
C ALA A 112 3.00 15.12 -4.77
N SER A 113 4.28 15.41 -4.65
CA SER A 113 4.97 15.53 -3.35
C SER A 113 4.42 16.64 -2.44
N GLY A 114 3.72 17.63 -2.98
CA GLY A 114 3.10 18.72 -2.21
C GLY A 114 1.72 18.37 -1.63
N VAL A 115 1.12 17.25 -2.02
CA VAL A 115 -0.24 16.87 -1.59
C VAL A 115 -0.30 16.61 -0.08
N SER A 116 0.67 15.90 0.48
CA SER A 116 0.71 15.60 1.90
C SER A 116 0.76 16.87 2.77
N ASP A 117 1.54 17.86 2.37
CA ASP A 117 1.63 19.14 3.08
C ASP A 117 0.33 19.93 2.96
N ALA A 118 -0.26 19.97 1.76
CA ALA A 118 -1.54 20.65 1.50
C ALA A 118 -2.69 20.05 2.35
N LEU A 119 -2.67 18.76 2.60
CA LEU A 119 -3.70 18.03 3.35
C LEU A 119 -3.35 17.77 4.82
N ALA A 120 -2.19 18.22 5.30
CA ALA A 120 -1.72 18.03 6.68
C ALA A 120 -2.70 18.50 7.78
N PRO A 121 -3.55 19.55 7.58
CA PRO A 121 -4.56 19.93 8.57
C PRO A 121 -5.66 18.89 8.79
N ILE A 122 -5.91 17.97 7.85
CA ILE A 122 -6.90 16.90 8.01
C ILE A 122 -6.37 15.87 9.00
N ARG A 123 -7.09 15.69 10.12
CA ARG A 123 -6.73 14.71 11.15
C ARG A 123 -7.26 13.31 10.79
N GLY A 124 -6.43 12.28 10.91
CA GLY A 124 -6.80 10.91 10.50
C GLY A 124 -7.17 10.84 9.02
N ASN A 125 -8.22 10.08 8.69
CA ASN A 125 -8.77 9.95 7.33
C ASN A 125 -7.70 9.61 6.27
N ARG A 126 -6.76 8.74 6.64
CA ARG A 126 -5.59 8.41 5.83
C ARG A 126 -5.96 7.68 4.54
N MET A 127 -7.02 6.83 4.59
CA MET A 127 -7.46 6.09 3.40
C MET A 127 -8.10 7.03 2.37
N ALA A 128 -8.87 8.02 2.83
CA ALA A 128 -9.41 9.07 1.96
C ALA A 128 -8.29 9.89 1.30
N ILE A 129 -7.31 10.33 2.11
CA ILE A 129 -6.13 11.09 1.63
C ILE A 129 -5.32 10.24 0.67
N GLY A 130 -5.01 8.98 1.05
CA GLY A 130 -4.18 8.08 0.28
C GLY A 130 -4.74 7.76 -1.10
N GLY A 131 -6.06 7.58 -1.22
CA GLY A 131 -6.69 7.36 -2.51
C GLY A 131 -6.53 8.53 -3.48
N VAL A 132 -6.65 9.76 -2.99
CA VAL A 132 -6.46 10.98 -3.81
C VAL A 132 -4.97 11.22 -4.10
N GLU A 133 -4.12 11.04 -3.10
CA GLU A 133 -2.68 11.27 -3.23
C GLU A 133 -2.05 10.30 -4.24
N THR A 134 -2.43 9.02 -4.20
CA THR A 134 -1.97 8.03 -5.17
C THR A 134 -2.41 8.36 -6.60
N ALA A 135 -3.66 8.82 -6.79
CA ALA A 135 -4.14 9.27 -8.09
C ALA A 135 -3.33 10.48 -8.64
N ILE A 136 -2.92 11.40 -7.76
CA ILE A 136 -2.11 12.55 -8.18
C ILE A 136 -0.67 12.13 -8.52
N TRP A 137 -0.09 11.14 -7.82
CA TRP A 137 1.20 10.55 -8.19
C TRP A 137 1.16 9.85 -9.55
N ASP A 138 0.08 9.13 -9.83
CA ASP A 138 -0.13 8.50 -11.14
C ASP A 138 -0.27 9.54 -12.24
N LEU A 139 -1.07 10.58 -12.02
CA LEU A 139 -1.22 11.70 -12.94
C LEU A 139 0.14 12.36 -13.27
N GLU A 140 0.96 12.64 -12.25
CA GLU A 140 2.28 13.25 -12.45
C GLU A 140 3.22 12.33 -13.23
N ALA A 141 3.24 11.02 -12.93
CA ALA A 141 4.01 10.03 -13.66
C ALA A 141 3.56 9.90 -15.11
N THR A 142 2.25 9.89 -15.36
CA THR A 142 1.65 9.87 -16.71
C THR A 142 2.07 11.10 -17.51
N LYS A 143 1.96 12.30 -16.95
CA LYS A 143 2.41 13.55 -17.61
C LYS A 143 3.93 13.59 -17.83
N ALA A 144 4.70 12.95 -16.96
CA ALA A 144 6.14 12.80 -17.12
C ALA A 144 6.53 11.73 -18.15
N ASN A 145 5.56 11.01 -18.72
CA ASN A 145 5.77 9.84 -19.57
C ASN A 145 6.75 8.84 -18.95
N SER A 146 6.54 8.54 -17.67
CA SER A 146 7.40 7.66 -16.87
C SER A 146 6.54 6.64 -16.12
N PRO A 147 6.97 5.38 -16.03
CA PRO A 147 6.32 4.43 -15.13
C PRO A 147 6.30 4.95 -13.70
N LEU A 148 5.18 4.80 -13.01
CA LEU A 148 4.99 5.29 -11.63
C LEU A 148 6.09 4.81 -10.69
N TRP A 149 6.50 3.54 -10.81
CA TRP A 149 7.54 3.01 -9.94
C TRP A 149 8.90 3.72 -10.12
N LYS A 150 9.29 4.05 -11.36
CA LYS A 150 10.50 4.84 -11.64
C LYS A 150 10.35 6.27 -11.14
N HIS A 151 9.17 6.86 -11.33
CA HIS A 151 8.85 8.20 -10.86
C HIS A 151 8.92 8.32 -9.33
N LEU A 152 8.53 7.29 -8.61
CA LEU A 152 8.66 7.18 -7.16
C LEU A 152 10.11 6.96 -6.69
N GLY A 153 11.03 6.58 -7.57
CA GLY A 153 12.40 6.23 -7.24
C GLY A 153 12.63 4.75 -6.96
N GLY A 154 11.81 3.89 -7.53
CA GLY A 154 11.99 2.44 -7.50
C GLY A 154 13.29 2.01 -8.18
N MET A 155 13.92 0.95 -7.65
CA MET A 155 15.24 0.50 -8.08
C MET A 155 15.26 -0.93 -8.63
N ARG A 156 14.15 -1.65 -8.58
CA ARG A 156 14.03 -3.03 -9.04
C ARG A 156 12.83 -3.20 -9.97
N GLU A 157 13.00 -3.99 -11.01
CA GLU A 157 11.95 -4.28 -11.99
C GLU A 157 11.07 -5.46 -11.56
N GLU A 158 11.52 -6.28 -10.62
CA GLU A 158 10.76 -7.38 -10.04
C GLU A 158 10.61 -7.20 -8.54
N ILE A 159 9.41 -7.48 -8.03
CA ILE A 159 9.11 -7.52 -6.60
C ILE A 159 8.79 -8.94 -6.16
N ASN A 160 9.19 -9.30 -4.96
CA ASN A 160 8.87 -10.59 -4.36
C ASN A 160 7.43 -10.62 -3.86
N SER A 161 6.70 -11.69 -4.17
CA SER A 161 5.31 -11.86 -3.82
C SER A 161 5.13 -12.89 -2.72
N GLY A 162 4.37 -12.54 -1.72
CA GLY A 162 3.82 -13.41 -0.70
C GLY A 162 2.30 -13.45 -0.79
N VAL A 163 1.70 -14.34 -0.02
CA VAL A 163 0.25 -14.50 0.00
C VAL A 163 -0.29 -14.62 1.41
N SER A 164 -1.46 -14.01 1.63
CA SER A 164 -2.22 -14.12 2.87
C SER A 164 -3.35 -15.14 2.68
N ILE A 165 -3.43 -16.11 3.60
CA ILE A 165 -4.47 -17.13 3.62
C ILE A 165 -5.39 -16.84 4.80
N GLY A 166 -6.66 -16.54 4.48
CA GLY A 166 -7.72 -16.35 5.47
C GLY A 166 -7.98 -17.61 6.29
N LEU A 167 -8.71 -17.49 7.39
CA LEU A 167 -9.11 -18.61 8.23
C LEU A 167 -9.86 -19.64 7.40
N GLN A 168 -9.55 -20.92 7.64
CA GLN A 168 -10.18 -22.04 6.91
C GLN A 168 -11.10 -22.85 7.83
N LYS A 169 -11.99 -23.62 7.20
CA LYS A 169 -12.98 -24.46 7.90
C LYS A 169 -12.32 -25.62 8.65
N SER A 170 -11.23 -26.17 8.11
CA SER A 170 -10.48 -27.25 8.73
C SER A 170 -8.98 -27.17 8.38
N PRO A 171 -8.11 -27.85 9.15
CA PRO A 171 -6.68 -27.96 8.88
C PRO A 171 -6.37 -28.54 7.49
N GLU A 172 -7.15 -29.51 7.02
CA GLU A 172 -6.96 -30.16 5.72
C GLU A 172 -7.16 -29.17 4.57
N VAL A 173 -8.22 -28.35 4.64
CA VAL A 173 -8.48 -27.29 3.65
C VAL A 173 -7.40 -26.21 3.70
N LEU A 174 -6.88 -25.89 4.89
CA LEU A 174 -5.74 -24.99 5.02
C LEU A 174 -4.49 -25.56 4.34
N LEU A 175 -4.17 -26.83 4.62
CA LEU A 175 -3.02 -27.50 4.05
C LEU A 175 -3.08 -27.58 2.52
N GLU A 176 -4.26 -27.91 1.96
CA GLU A 176 -4.49 -27.93 0.51
C GLU A 176 -4.23 -26.54 -0.10
N LYS A 177 -4.78 -25.48 0.49
CA LYS A 177 -4.55 -24.11 0.03
C LYS A 177 -3.10 -23.70 0.12
N VAL A 178 -2.41 -23.97 1.23
CA VAL A 178 -0.99 -23.65 1.39
C VAL A 178 -0.17 -24.39 0.33
N THR A 179 -0.47 -25.69 0.10
CA THR A 179 0.21 -26.48 -0.94
C THR A 179 0.06 -25.82 -2.30
N HIS A 180 -1.16 -25.45 -2.68
CA HIS A 180 -1.43 -24.77 -3.95
C HIS A 180 -0.65 -23.46 -4.10
N GLU A 181 -0.59 -22.65 -3.05
CA GLU A 181 0.12 -21.34 -3.11
C GLU A 181 1.65 -21.53 -3.17
N VAL A 182 2.19 -22.53 -2.46
CA VAL A 182 3.62 -22.89 -2.53
C VAL A 182 3.97 -23.39 -3.93
N GLU A 183 3.15 -24.27 -4.52
CA GLU A 183 3.32 -24.76 -5.90
C GLU A 183 3.16 -23.66 -6.95
N SER A 184 2.36 -22.63 -6.66
CA SER A 184 2.21 -21.44 -7.49
C SER A 184 3.42 -20.49 -7.41
N GLY A 185 4.41 -20.79 -6.54
CA GLY A 185 5.67 -20.09 -6.44
C GLY A 185 5.70 -18.97 -5.40
N TYR A 186 4.62 -18.67 -4.67
CA TYR A 186 4.64 -17.62 -3.66
C TYR A 186 5.75 -17.81 -2.62
N GLN A 187 6.56 -16.77 -2.43
CA GLN A 187 7.79 -16.86 -1.62
C GLN A 187 7.54 -16.80 -0.11
N ARG A 188 6.41 -16.25 0.32
CA ARG A 188 6.00 -16.18 1.73
C ARG A 188 4.54 -16.56 1.86
N ILE A 189 4.25 -17.41 2.85
CA ILE A 189 2.88 -17.77 3.25
C ILE A 189 2.57 -17.06 4.58
N LYS A 190 1.44 -16.35 4.62
CA LYS A 190 0.92 -15.73 5.83
C LYS A 190 -0.41 -16.37 6.24
N LEU A 191 -0.49 -16.87 7.45
CA LEU A 191 -1.70 -17.49 8.00
C LEU A 191 -2.43 -16.46 8.89
N LYS A 192 -3.72 -16.27 8.68
CA LYS A 192 -4.55 -15.60 9.68
C LYS A 192 -4.76 -16.49 10.88
N ILE A 193 -4.54 -15.93 12.08
CA ILE A 193 -4.75 -16.61 13.37
C ILE A 193 -5.72 -15.84 14.24
N LYS A 194 -6.36 -16.55 15.15
CA LYS A 194 -7.19 -15.98 16.23
C LYS A 194 -7.23 -16.96 17.40
N PRO A 195 -7.61 -16.52 18.63
CA PRO A 195 -7.69 -17.41 19.78
C PRO A 195 -8.44 -18.72 19.46
N GLY A 196 -7.77 -19.85 19.72
CA GLY A 196 -8.26 -21.21 19.43
C GLY A 196 -8.11 -21.68 17.97
N LYS A 197 -7.51 -20.86 17.09
CA LYS A 197 -7.10 -21.22 15.72
C LYS A 197 -5.74 -20.60 15.43
N ASP A 198 -4.70 -21.13 16.03
CA ASP A 198 -3.35 -20.56 16.06
C ASP A 198 -2.26 -21.65 16.02
N ILE A 199 -1.74 -22.11 17.14
CA ILE A 199 -0.59 -23.02 17.25
C ILE A 199 -0.74 -24.25 16.39
N GLU A 200 -1.90 -24.94 16.47
CA GLU A 200 -2.12 -26.19 15.72
C GLU A 200 -2.01 -25.96 14.20
N LEU A 201 -2.55 -24.86 13.70
CA LEU A 201 -2.48 -24.51 12.27
C LEU A 201 -1.04 -24.25 11.83
N VAL A 202 -0.28 -23.51 12.64
CA VAL A 202 1.14 -23.22 12.39
C VAL A 202 1.96 -24.50 12.39
N LYS A 203 1.76 -25.38 13.39
CA LYS A 203 2.44 -26.67 13.54
C LYS A 203 2.24 -27.54 12.29
N ILE A 204 1.00 -27.78 11.86
CA ILE A 204 0.68 -28.59 10.69
C ILE A 204 1.38 -28.07 9.43
N ILE A 205 1.38 -26.76 9.22
CA ILE A 205 2.01 -26.17 8.05
C ILE A 205 3.54 -26.25 8.14
N ARG A 206 4.14 -25.98 9.29
CA ARG A 206 5.59 -26.07 9.47
C ARG A 206 6.10 -27.50 9.34
N GLU A 207 5.38 -28.50 9.86
CA GLU A 207 5.72 -29.92 9.69
C GLU A 207 5.72 -30.34 8.21
N LYS A 208 4.78 -29.84 7.42
CA LYS A 208 4.69 -30.16 5.99
C LYS A 208 5.68 -29.39 5.14
N PHE A 209 5.96 -28.15 5.50
CA PHE A 209 6.80 -27.20 4.75
C PHE A 209 7.87 -26.60 5.68
N PRO A 210 8.94 -27.34 6.00
CA PRO A 210 9.93 -26.89 6.99
C PRO A 210 10.67 -25.61 6.58
N ASP A 211 10.86 -25.37 5.28
CA ASP A 211 11.75 -24.32 4.77
C ASP A 211 11.03 -23.08 4.21
N ILE A 212 9.68 -23.05 4.20
CA ILE A 212 8.97 -21.88 3.66
C ILE A 212 9.10 -20.68 4.59
N LEU A 213 9.10 -19.46 4.01
CA LEU A 213 8.92 -18.25 4.79
C LEU A 213 7.47 -18.19 5.29
N LEU A 214 7.28 -18.58 6.55
CA LEU A 214 5.97 -18.64 7.20
C LEU A 214 5.82 -17.45 8.14
N SER A 215 4.68 -16.79 8.11
CA SER A 215 4.29 -15.73 9.04
C SER A 215 2.86 -15.91 9.50
N VAL A 216 2.53 -15.32 10.64
CA VAL A 216 1.15 -15.30 11.16
C VAL A 216 0.68 -13.85 11.31
N ASP A 217 -0.64 -13.64 11.16
CA ASP A 217 -1.28 -12.34 11.31
C ASP A 217 -2.50 -12.48 12.23
N ALA A 218 -2.43 -11.79 13.35
CA ALA A 218 -3.42 -11.85 14.42
C ALA A 218 -4.50 -10.76 14.32
N ASN A 219 -4.29 -9.72 13.51
CA ASN A 219 -5.19 -8.56 13.40
C ASN A 219 -5.70 -8.08 14.77
N SER A 220 -4.78 -7.84 15.71
CA SER A 220 -5.05 -7.34 17.07
C SER A 220 -5.93 -8.24 17.96
N ALA A 221 -6.00 -9.55 17.69
CA ALA A 221 -6.96 -10.44 18.38
C ALA A 221 -6.53 -10.88 19.78
N TYR A 222 -5.29 -10.61 20.21
CA TYR A 222 -4.73 -11.10 21.47
C TYR A 222 -4.42 -10.00 22.47
N ARG A 223 -4.08 -10.41 23.70
CA ARG A 223 -3.70 -9.53 24.82
C ARG A 223 -2.46 -10.08 25.52
N LEU A 224 -1.50 -9.23 25.85
CA LEU A 224 -0.24 -9.65 26.45
C LEU A 224 -0.44 -10.34 27.80
N ASP A 225 -1.32 -9.78 28.66
CA ASP A 225 -1.61 -10.28 29.99
C ASP A 225 -2.21 -11.70 30.02
N ARG A 226 -2.85 -12.11 28.94
CA ARG A 226 -3.52 -13.41 28.79
C ARG A 226 -2.75 -14.38 27.91
N ASP A 227 -2.17 -13.89 26.81
CA ASP A 227 -1.76 -14.74 25.68
C ASP A 227 -0.23 -14.84 25.53
N LEU A 228 0.58 -14.33 26.47
CA LEU A 228 2.05 -14.34 26.39
C LEU A 228 2.61 -15.74 26.13
N LYS A 229 2.10 -16.77 26.82
CA LYS A 229 2.56 -18.18 26.63
C LYS A 229 2.33 -18.70 25.23
N LEU A 230 1.23 -18.30 24.58
CA LEU A 230 0.94 -18.66 23.20
C LEU A 230 1.99 -18.06 22.26
N PHE A 231 2.40 -16.81 22.47
CA PHE A 231 3.43 -16.19 21.66
C PHE A 231 4.82 -16.80 21.90
N GLU A 232 5.13 -17.18 23.14
CA GLU A 232 6.37 -17.93 23.48
C GLU A 232 6.37 -19.30 22.80
N GLU A 233 5.22 -19.99 22.67
CA GLU A 233 5.11 -21.23 21.90
C GLU A 233 5.20 -21.00 20.38
N LEU A 234 4.60 -19.93 19.84
CA LEU A 234 4.75 -19.56 18.43
C LEU A 234 6.21 -19.25 18.05
N ASP A 235 7.01 -18.77 18.98
CA ASP A 235 8.43 -18.43 18.79
C ASP A 235 9.31 -19.67 18.47
N ASP A 236 8.82 -20.87 18.71
CA ASP A 236 9.52 -22.14 18.42
C ASP A 236 9.31 -22.63 16.97
N TYR A 237 8.42 -22.00 16.19
CA TYR A 237 8.08 -22.45 14.83
C TYR A 237 8.84 -21.74 13.70
N ASP A 238 9.96 -21.07 14.00
CA ASP A 238 10.79 -20.36 13.00
C ASP A 238 9.96 -19.46 12.06
N LEU A 239 9.10 -18.63 12.65
CA LEU A 239 8.28 -17.69 11.91
C LEU A 239 9.12 -16.50 11.46
N LEU A 240 8.90 -16.04 10.21
CA LEU A 240 9.47 -14.78 9.72
C LEU A 240 9.02 -13.60 10.58
N MET A 241 7.74 -13.58 10.96
CA MET A 241 7.15 -12.54 11.80
C MET A 241 5.82 -12.97 12.41
N ILE A 242 5.46 -12.33 13.52
CA ILE A 242 4.12 -12.31 14.10
C ILE A 242 3.55 -10.91 13.85
N GLU A 243 2.57 -10.79 12.95
CA GLU A 243 1.97 -9.51 12.55
C GLU A 243 0.83 -9.13 13.47
N GLN A 244 0.87 -7.87 13.94
CA GLN A 244 -0.12 -7.18 14.78
C GLN A 244 -0.76 -8.08 15.85
N PRO A 245 0.03 -8.62 16.78
CA PRO A 245 -0.49 -9.52 17.81
C PRO A 245 -1.48 -8.85 18.77
N LEU A 246 -1.21 -7.59 19.16
CA LEU A 246 -1.96 -6.87 20.19
C LEU A 246 -2.73 -5.68 19.59
N ALA A 247 -3.48 -4.98 20.43
CA ALA A 247 -4.27 -3.82 20.01
C ALA A 247 -3.44 -2.76 19.27
N ALA A 248 -4.03 -2.15 18.25
CA ALA A 248 -3.35 -1.18 17.36
C ALA A 248 -2.76 0.02 18.11
N GLY A 249 -3.41 0.51 19.16
CA GLY A 249 -2.92 1.64 19.97
C GLY A 249 -1.86 1.28 21.01
N ASP A 250 -1.51 0.01 21.16
CA ASP A 250 -0.68 -0.47 22.26
C ASP A 250 0.78 -0.76 21.85
N LEU A 251 1.55 0.29 21.63
CA LEU A 251 3.00 0.15 21.34
C LEU A 251 3.79 -0.34 22.56
N VAL A 252 3.32 -0.05 23.79
CA VAL A 252 4.05 -0.40 25.02
C VAL A 252 4.07 -1.91 25.24
N ASP A 253 2.92 -2.56 25.14
CA ASP A 253 2.85 -4.01 25.31
C ASP A 253 3.45 -4.77 24.12
N HIS A 254 3.40 -4.22 22.90
CA HIS A 254 4.18 -4.74 21.77
C HIS A 254 5.69 -4.71 22.07
N ALA A 255 6.21 -3.63 22.66
CA ALA A 255 7.61 -3.55 23.08
C ALA A 255 7.98 -4.58 24.15
N LYS A 256 7.09 -4.83 25.12
CA LYS A 256 7.29 -5.89 26.12
C LYS A 256 7.29 -7.27 25.49
N LEU A 257 6.38 -7.52 24.56
CA LEU A 257 6.28 -8.76 23.81
C LEU A 257 7.54 -8.99 22.97
N GLN A 258 7.98 -8.00 22.17
CA GLN A 258 9.16 -8.12 21.32
C GLN A 258 10.43 -8.46 22.10
N ARG A 259 10.59 -7.95 23.33
CA ARG A 259 11.73 -8.30 24.20
C ARG A 259 11.72 -9.74 24.70
N ARG A 260 10.57 -10.42 24.65
CA ARG A 260 10.40 -11.83 25.06
C ARG A 260 10.63 -12.79 23.91
N LEU A 261 10.50 -12.35 22.65
CA LEU A 261 10.50 -13.20 21.47
C LEU A 261 11.78 -13.03 20.63
N LYS A 262 12.25 -14.15 20.06
CA LYS A 262 13.24 -14.15 18.98
C LYS A 262 12.61 -13.73 17.67
N THR A 263 11.39 -14.24 17.39
CA THR A 263 10.60 -13.89 16.22
C THR A 263 10.30 -12.40 16.21
N ALA A 264 10.42 -11.78 15.03
CA ALA A 264 10.09 -10.37 14.87
C ALA A 264 8.58 -10.13 15.04
N VAL A 265 8.21 -9.18 15.89
CA VAL A 265 6.89 -8.56 15.85
C VAL A 265 6.86 -7.63 14.64
N CYS A 266 5.81 -7.73 13.84
CA CYS A 266 5.53 -6.83 12.73
C CYS A 266 4.31 -5.97 13.05
N LEU A 267 4.40 -4.65 12.88
CA LEU A 267 3.27 -3.76 13.09
C LEU A 267 2.59 -3.40 11.78
N ASP A 268 1.27 -3.56 11.74
CA ASP A 268 0.32 -3.22 10.69
C ASP A 268 -0.58 -2.05 11.13
N GLU A 269 -1.66 -2.34 11.82
CA GLU A 269 -2.67 -1.36 12.21
C GLU A 269 -2.13 -0.26 13.12
N SER A 270 -1.04 -0.51 13.83
CA SER A 270 -0.37 0.47 14.70
C SER A 270 0.37 1.58 13.94
N ILE A 271 0.64 1.40 12.64
CA ILE A 271 1.45 2.35 11.84
C ILE A 271 0.56 3.06 10.85
N THR A 272 0.12 4.26 11.18
CA THR A 272 -0.73 5.10 10.32
C THR A 272 -0.01 6.32 9.72
N CYS A 273 1.18 6.65 10.24
CA CYS A 273 1.99 7.76 9.77
C CYS A 273 3.47 7.57 10.16
N LEU A 274 4.33 8.50 9.75
CA LEU A 274 5.76 8.48 10.08
C LEU A 274 6.00 8.56 11.60
N GLU A 275 5.22 9.34 12.32
CA GLU A 275 5.36 9.52 13.76
C GLU A 275 5.09 8.22 14.52
N ASP A 276 4.08 7.44 14.10
CA ASP A 276 3.82 6.11 14.68
C ASP A 276 5.01 5.18 14.47
N ALA A 277 5.59 5.17 13.26
CA ALA A 277 6.78 4.37 12.98
C ALA A 277 7.99 4.79 13.83
N LYS A 278 8.19 6.11 14.05
CA LYS A 278 9.24 6.63 14.94
C LYS A 278 9.03 6.11 16.37
N HIS A 279 7.85 6.30 16.91
CA HIS A 279 7.52 5.88 18.28
C HIS A 279 7.66 4.36 18.46
N ALA A 280 7.17 3.58 17.48
CA ALA A 280 7.27 2.12 17.52
C ALA A 280 8.72 1.64 17.56
N LEU A 281 9.61 2.25 16.74
CA LEU A 281 11.02 1.88 16.69
C LEU A 281 11.82 2.41 17.88
N GLU A 282 11.51 3.58 18.39
CA GLU A 282 12.12 4.13 19.64
C GLU A 282 11.78 3.29 20.86
N LEU A 283 10.56 2.74 20.94
CA LEU A 283 10.12 1.85 22.02
C LEU A 283 10.59 0.40 21.80
N GLU A 284 11.16 0.07 20.64
CA GLU A 284 11.48 -1.31 20.24
C GLU A 284 10.25 -2.21 20.18
N SER A 285 9.10 -1.66 19.76
CA SER A 285 7.82 -2.38 19.70
C SER A 285 7.75 -3.39 18.57
N CYS A 286 8.62 -3.27 17.57
CA CYS A 286 8.68 -4.17 16.43
C CYS A 286 10.08 -4.20 15.81
N ARG A 287 10.32 -5.22 14.98
CA ARG A 287 11.52 -5.36 14.13
C ARG A 287 11.19 -5.40 12.65
N ILE A 288 9.90 -5.35 12.29
CA ILE A 288 9.39 -5.31 10.91
C ILE A 288 8.20 -4.35 10.88
N ILE A 289 8.05 -3.59 9.78
CA ILE A 289 6.87 -2.76 9.55
C ILE A 289 6.17 -3.19 8.26
N ASN A 290 4.87 -3.42 8.37
CA ASN A 290 3.97 -3.54 7.24
C ASN A 290 3.51 -2.15 6.81
N ILE A 291 3.72 -1.76 5.55
CA ILE A 291 3.25 -0.50 4.98
C ILE A 291 2.09 -0.79 4.02
N LYS A 292 0.93 -0.16 4.27
CA LYS A 292 -0.23 -0.19 3.37
C LYS A 292 -0.53 1.23 2.93
N LEU A 293 -0.51 1.50 1.63
CA LEU A 293 -0.67 2.85 1.07
C LEU A 293 -1.89 3.59 1.60
N GLY A 294 -3.05 2.93 1.59
CA GLY A 294 -4.27 3.55 2.11
C GLY A 294 -4.18 3.89 3.59
N ARG A 295 -3.68 2.95 4.42
CA ARG A 295 -3.58 3.15 5.87
C ARG A 295 -2.62 4.28 6.26
N VAL A 296 -1.54 4.48 5.51
CA VAL A 296 -0.54 5.51 5.84
C VAL A 296 -0.77 6.84 5.11
N GLY A 297 -1.75 6.92 4.20
CA GLY A 297 -2.09 8.16 3.50
C GLY A 297 -1.35 8.40 2.20
N GLY A 298 -0.92 7.34 1.50
CA GLY A 298 -0.36 7.40 0.15
C GLY A 298 1.16 7.23 0.07
N HIS A 299 1.71 7.48 -1.12
CA HIS A 299 3.11 7.25 -1.46
C HIS A 299 4.09 8.13 -0.68
N SER A 300 3.78 9.41 -0.48
CA SER A 300 4.69 10.34 0.22
C SER A 300 4.94 9.88 1.66
N SER A 301 3.88 9.51 2.38
CA SER A 301 3.98 8.98 3.74
C SER A 301 4.67 7.61 3.77
N ALA A 302 4.32 6.71 2.83
CA ALA A 302 4.95 5.39 2.71
C ALA A 302 6.47 5.50 2.48
N LYS A 303 6.91 6.39 1.58
CA LYS A 303 8.34 6.69 1.34
C LYS A 303 9.04 7.22 2.59
N ALA A 304 8.39 8.11 3.33
CA ALA A 304 8.96 8.66 4.57
C ALA A 304 9.15 7.57 5.63
N ILE A 305 8.14 6.69 5.83
CA ILE A 305 8.22 5.55 6.77
C ILE A 305 9.32 4.59 6.33
N GLN A 306 9.35 4.20 5.03
CA GLN A 306 10.36 3.30 4.48
C GLN A 306 11.77 3.86 4.65
N SER A 307 11.98 5.14 4.35
CA SER A 307 13.30 5.77 4.48
C SER A 307 13.77 5.84 5.94
N TYR A 308 12.85 6.11 6.86
CA TYR A 308 13.15 6.13 8.30
C TYR A 308 13.50 4.74 8.84
N ALA A 309 12.77 3.71 8.40
CA ALA A 309 13.03 2.31 8.77
C ALA A 309 14.36 1.81 8.17
N ALA A 310 14.61 2.08 6.89
CA ALA A 310 15.84 1.69 6.19
C ALA A 310 17.10 2.30 6.82
N ALA A 311 17.04 3.54 7.30
CA ALA A 311 18.14 4.18 8.02
C ALA A 311 18.47 3.51 9.38
N ARG A 312 17.67 2.54 9.81
CA ARG A 312 17.81 1.76 11.05
C ARG A 312 17.91 0.26 10.81
N ASP A 313 18.11 -0.15 9.55
CA ASP A 313 18.15 -1.55 9.13
C ASP A 313 16.87 -2.34 9.47
N ILE A 314 15.73 -1.64 9.58
CA ILE A 314 14.42 -2.26 9.81
C ILE A 314 13.78 -2.60 8.47
N PRO A 315 13.56 -3.88 8.17
CA PRO A 315 12.91 -4.30 6.94
C PRO A 315 11.44 -3.89 6.93
N VAL A 316 10.98 -3.51 5.73
CA VAL A 316 9.56 -3.22 5.48
C VAL A 316 9.04 -4.08 4.34
N TRP A 317 7.72 -4.23 4.28
CA TRP A 317 7.03 -4.91 3.21
C TRP A 317 5.67 -4.27 2.93
N CYS A 318 5.13 -4.53 1.74
CA CYS A 318 3.84 -3.99 1.31
C CYS A 318 2.71 -4.94 1.67
N GLY A 319 1.82 -4.51 2.57
CA GLY A 319 0.58 -5.22 2.87
C GLY A 319 -0.51 -4.93 1.84
N GLY A 320 -1.48 -5.85 1.73
CA GLY A 320 -2.64 -5.73 0.86
C GLY A 320 -3.93 -5.40 1.61
N MET A 321 -4.87 -4.78 0.89
CA MET A 321 -6.21 -4.41 1.37
C MET A 321 -7.32 -4.96 0.47
N LEU A 322 -7.08 -6.05 -0.28
CA LEU A 322 -7.96 -6.58 -1.32
C LEU A 322 -8.23 -5.51 -2.41
N GLU A 323 -7.18 -4.87 -2.85
CA GLU A 323 -7.24 -3.86 -3.90
C GLU A 323 -7.65 -4.46 -5.25
N SER A 324 -8.30 -3.65 -6.07
CA SER A 324 -8.41 -3.88 -7.51
C SER A 324 -7.03 -3.75 -8.19
N GLY A 325 -6.98 -3.99 -9.48
CA GLY A 325 -5.77 -3.79 -10.27
C GLY A 325 -5.18 -2.39 -10.17
N ILE A 326 -6.02 -1.34 -9.99
CA ILE A 326 -5.56 0.04 -9.81
C ILE A 326 -4.77 0.17 -8.50
N GLY A 327 -5.36 -0.17 -7.35
CA GLY A 327 -4.64 -0.08 -6.07
C GLY A 327 -3.44 -1.03 -6.01
N ARG A 328 -3.55 -2.20 -6.64
CA ARG A 328 -2.45 -3.17 -6.74
C ARG A 328 -1.27 -2.63 -7.56
N SER A 329 -1.52 -1.87 -8.61
CA SER A 329 -0.46 -1.22 -9.40
C SER A 329 0.35 -0.24 -8.56
N HIS A 330 -0.30 0.52 -7.69
CA HIS A 330 0.36 1.37 -6.71
C HIS A 330 1.19 0.58 -5.70
N ASN A 331 0.69 -0.56 -5.23
CA ASN A 331 1.43 -1.46 -4.34
C ASN A 331 2.66 -2.06 -5.03
N ILE A 332 2.55 -2.45 -6.31
CA ILE A 332 3.70 -2.88 -7.12
C ILE A 332 4.74 -1.76 -7.18
N ALA A 333 4.32 -0.55 -7.56
CA ALA A 333 5.22 0.59 -7.68
C ALA A 333 5.95 0.90 -6.36
N MET A 334 5.24 0.92 -5.22
CA MET A 334 5.83 1.11 -3.90
C MET A 334 6.83 0.00 -3.55
N SER A 335 6.50 -1.25 -3.85
CA SER A 335 7.34 -2.41 -3.51
C SER A 335 8.68 -2.44 -4.26
N THR A 336 8.86 -1.63 -5.31
CA THR A 336 10.15 -1.46 -6.01
C THR A 336 11.14 -0.58 -5.27
N LEU A 337 10.71 0.17 -4.24
CA LEU A 337 11.59 1.02 -3.43
C LEU A 337 12.61 0.19 -2.64
N PRO A 338 13.81 0.74 -2.36
CA PRO A 338 14.94 -0.04 -1.81
C PRO A 338 14.63 -0.79 -0.51
N GLY A 339 13.86 -0.21 0.41
CA GLY A 339 13.60 -0.77 1.73
C GLY A 339 12.53 -1.87 1.76
N PHE A 340 11.77 -2.09 0.69
CA PHE A 340 10.79 -3.16 0.59
C PHE A 340 11.49 -4.48 0.24
N VAL A 341 12.12 -5.10 1.23
CA VAL A 341 13.00 -6.27 1.05
C VAL A 341 12.33 -7.61 1.33
N LEU A 342 11.18 -7.61 2.00
CA LEU A 342 10.42 -8.82 2.29
C LEU A 342 9.29 -9.01 1.26
N PRO A 343 8.90 -10.27 0.95
CA PRO A 343 7.79 -10.54 0.04
C PRO A 343 6.47 -9.91 0.54
N GLY A 344 5.87 -9.06 -0.30
CA GLY A 344 4.64 -8.33 0.00
C GLY A 344 3.37 -9.16 -0.19
N ASP A 345 2.23 -8.68 0.33
CA ASP A 345 0.89 -9.22 0.03
C ASP A 345 0.37 -8.67 -1.32
N VAL A 346 1.25 -8.57 -2.31
CA VAL A 346 0.90 -8.23 -3.69
C VAL A 346 0.83 -9.52 -4.47
N SER A 347 -0.37 -10.00 -4.78
CA SER A 347 -0.63 -11.29 -5.41
C SER A 347 -1.29 -11.14 -6.78
N ALA A 348 -1.43 -12.24 -7.54
CA ALA A 348 -2.12 -12.25 -8.82
C ALA A 348 -3.58 -11.74 -8.70
N SER A 349 -4.07 -11.03 -9.72
CA SER A 349 -5.46 -10.56 -9.80
C SER A 349 -6.45 -11.71 -9.68
N ALA A 350 -6.22 -12.80 -10.40
CA ALA A 350 -7.07 -13.99 -10.41
C ALA A 350 -7.21 -14.67 -9.04
N ARG A 351 -6.42 -14.31 -8.03
CA ARG A 351 -6.58 -14.79 -6.67
C ARG A 351 -7.86 -14.26 -6.00
N TYR A 352 -8.25 -13.05 -6.32
CA TYR A 352 -9.40 -12.37 -5.72
C TYR A 352 -10.55 -12.13 -6.68
N TRP A 353 -10.26 -11.88 -7.97
CA TRP A 353 -11.22 -11.43 -8.96
C TRP A 353 -11.48 -12.48 -10.03
N LEU A 354 -12.70 -12.55 -10.54
CA LEU A 354 -13.01 -13.31 -11.76
C LEU A 354 -12.49 -12.56 -12.99
N GLU A 355 -12.59 -11.24 -12.96
CA GLU A 355 -12.04 -10.31 -13.91
C GLU A 355 -11.62 -9.04 -13.17
N ASP A 356 -10.39 -8.57 -13.43
CA ASP A 356 -9.89 -7.31 -12.85
C ASP A 356 -10.20 -6.13 -13.77
N ILE A 357 -10.22 -4.92 -13.19
CA ILE A 357 -10.52 -3.67 -13.90
C ILE A 357 -9.32 -3.07 -14.65
N ILE A 358 -8.22 -3.80 -14.75
CA ILE A 358 -7.04 -3.42 -15.54
C ILE A 358 -6.67 -4.50 -16.56
N GLU A 359 -5.90 -4.12 -17.59
CA GLU A 359 -5.35 -5.03 -18.59
C GLU A 359 -3.87 -4.69 -18.88
N PRO A 360 -2.93 -5.67 -18.97
CA PRO A 360 -3.15 -7.06 -18.56
C PRO A 360 -3.39 -7.20 -17.05
N GLU A 361 -4.04 -8.30 -16.63
CA GLU A 361 -4.16 -8.61 -15.21
C GLU A 361 -2.79 -8.90 -14.58
N VAL A 362 -2.64 -8.53 -13.30
CA VAL A 362 -1.41 -8.85 -12.55
C VAL A 362 -1.26 -10.35 -12.39
N THR A 363 -0.10 -10.88 -12.76
CA THR A 363 0.27 -12.29 -12.60
C THR A 363 1.52 -12.44 -11.75
N VAL A 364 1.66 -13.60 -11.12
CA VAL A 364 2.87 -13.99 -10.37
C VAL A 364 3.62 -15.03 -11.18
N SER A 365 4.93 -14.83 -11.34
CA SER A 365 5.81 -15.77 -12.02
C SER A 365 5.98 -17.07 -11.21
N PRO A 366 6.42 -18.17 -11.84
CA PRO A 366 6.75 -19.42 -11.10
C PRO A 366 7.85 -19.25 -10.04
N LYS A 367 8.58 -18.13 -10.07
CA LYS A 367 9.59 -17.76 -9.04
C LYS A 367 9.00 -16.94 -7.90
N GLY A 368 7.69 -16.67 -7.91
CA GLY A 368 7.03 -15.85 -6.91
C GLY A 368 7.35 -14.36 -7.04
N THR A 369 7.57 -13.86 -8.27
CA THR A 369 7.83 -12.44 -8.52
C THR A 369 6.73 -11.82 -9.38
N ILE A 370 6.57 -10.51 -9.28
CA ILE A 370 5.73 -9.68 -10.15
C ILE A 370 6.64 -8.66 -10.83
N THR A 371 6.55 -8.55 -12.15
CA THR A 371 7.28 -7.54 -12.91
C THR A 371 6.55 -6.20 -12.82
N ALA A 372 7.27 -5.14 -12.49
CA ALA A 372 6.75 -3.78 -12.50
C ALA A 372 6.51 -3.33 -13.96
N PRO A 373 5.39 -2.66 -14.25
CA PRO A 373 5.02 -2.28 -15.61
C PRO A 373 6.00 -1.25 -16.21
N SER A 374 6.15 -1.27 -17.54
CA SER A 374 7.05 -0.36 -18.27
C SER A 374 6.36 0.90 -18.78
N ASP A 375 5.04 0.89 -18.90
CA ASP A 375 4.29 2.01 -19.44
C ASP A 375 4.13 3.15 -18.43
N SER A 376 3.77 4.33 -18.92
CA SER A 376 3.63 5.53 -18.07
C SER A 376 2.50 5.42 -17.05
N GLY A 377 2.61 6.15 -15.95
CA GLY A 377 1.66 6.09 -14.86
C GLY A 377 1.67 4.74 -14.16
N ILE A 378 0.51 4.23 -13.76
CA ILE A 378 0.35 2.89 -13.15
C ILE A 378 0.77 1.77 -14.11
N GLY A 379 0.90 2.08 -15.42
CA GLY A 379 1.46 1.18 -16.42
C GLY A 379 0.55 0.04 -16.86
N PHE A 380 -0.75 0.16 -16.62
CA PHE A 380 -1.80 -0.76 -17.05
C PHE A 380 -2.94 0.01 -17.72
N GLU A 381 -3.60 -0.61 -18.69
CA GLU A 381 -4.82 -0.07 -19.26
C GLU A 381 -5.99 -0.26 -18.30
N VAL A 382 -6.74 0.80 -18.01
CA VAL A 382 -7.92 0.73 -17.13
C VAL A 382 -9.15 0.40 -17.97
N LYS A 383 -9.86 -0.68 -17.62
CA LYS A 383 -11.09 -1.11 -18.29
C LYS A 383 -12.28 -0.25 -17.90
N GLU A 384 -12.36 0.97 -18.45
CA GLU A 384 -13.42 1.94 -18.13
C GLU A 384 -14.82 1.37 -18.33
N ASP A 385 -15.05 0.58 -19.39
CA ASP A 385 -16.34 -0.06 -19.67
C ASP A 385 -16.75 -1.07 -18.59
N LEU A 386 -15.78 -1.75 -17.97
CA LEU A 386 -16.03 -2.65 -16.84
C LEU A 386 -16.34 -1.85 -15.58
N ILE A 387 -15.58 -0.79 -15.31
CA ILE A 387 -15.85 0.11 -14.19
C ILE A 387 -17.28 0.65 -14.28
N GLU A 388 -17.71 1.14 -15.46
CA GLU A 388 -19.08 1.66 -15.66
C GLU A 388 -20.16 0.62 -15.35
N LYS A 389 -19.92 -0.65 -15.67
CA LYS A 389 -20.86 -1.76 -15.35
C LYS A 389 -20.92 -2.07 -13.86
N LEU A 390 -19.83 -1.81 -13.12
CA LEU A 390 -19.69 -2.12 -11.70
C LEU A 390 -20.01 -0.93 -10.79
N VAL A 391 -20.15 0.29 -11.34
CA VAL A 391 -20.44 1.50 -10.58
C VAL A 391 -21.81 1.41 -9.89
N VAL A 392 -21.79 1.66 -8.59
CA VAL A 392 -23.01 1.77 -7.76
C VAL A 392 -23.28 3.21 -7.33
N LYS A 393 -22.26 4.08 -7.37
CA LYS A 393 -22.36 5.51 -7.06
C LYS A 393 -21.21 6.26 -7.72
N SER A 394 -21.49 7.43 -8.29
CA SER A 394 -20.47 8.31 -8.87
C SER A 394 -20.76 9.78 -8.59
N GLU A 395 -19.70 10.60 -8.50
CA GLU A 395 -19.80 12.05 -8.35
C GLU A 395 -18.54 12.73 -8.91
N SER A 396 -18.71 13.88 -9.56
CA SER A 396 -17.61 14.72 -10.02
C SER A 396 -17.50 15.97 -9.14
N VAL A 397 -16.29 16.28 -8.69
CA VAL A 397 -15.99 17.42 -7.83
C VAL A 397 -14.96 18.30 -8.54
N SER A 398 -15.29 19.58 -8.76
CA SER A 398 -14.38 20.54 -9.38
C SER A 398 -13.21 20.86 -8.45
N LEU A 399 -12.01 20.96 -9.03
CA LEU A 399 -10.79 21.47 -8.40
C LEU A 399 -10.40 22.84 -8.96
N SER A 400 -11.23 23.40 -9.85
CA SER A 400 -11.06 24.73 -10.45
C SER A 400 -12.04 25.72 -9.83
N GLY A 401 -11.55 26.86 -9.36
CA GLY A 401 -12.38 27.93 -8.79
C GLY A 401 -11.99 28.33 -7.36
N ILE A 402 -12.77 29.25 -6.77
CA ILE A 402 -12.61 29.66 -5.37
C ILE A 402 -13.40 28.63 -4.52
N ALA A 403 -12.68 27.77 -3.78
CA ALA A 403 -13.32 26.84 -2.87
C ALA A 403 -13.44 27.46 -1.47
N GLU A 404 -14.63 27.54 -0.93
CA GLU A 404 -14.84 27.74 0.50
C GLU A 404 -14.68 26.40 1.22
N VAL A 405 -13.73 26.33 2.14
CA VAL A 405 -13.61 25.18 3.05
C VAL A 405 -14.65 25.37 4.15
N ALA A 406 -15.58 24.45 4.29
CA ALA A 406 -16.51 24.44 5.42
C ALA A 406 -15.71 24.35 6.73
N VAL A 407 -15.86 25.34 7.61
CA VAL A 407 -15.23 25.41 8.93
C VAL A 407 -16.20 24.89 9.98
#